data_99c1681d40a84be61991f718a2dd8c7b
#
_entry.id   99c1681d40a84be61991f718a2dd8c7b
#
_cell.length_a   1.000
_cell.length_b   1.000
_cell.length_c   1.000
_cell.angle_alpha   90.00
_cell.angle_beta   90.00
_cell.angle_gamma   90.00
#
_symmetry.space_group_name_H-M   'P 1'
#
loop_
_entity.id
_entity.type
_entity.pdbx_description
1 polymer ?
#
loop_
_entity_poly.entity_id
_entity_poly.type
_entity_poly.pdbx_seq_one_letter_code
_entity_poly.pdbx_strand_id
1 'polypeptide(L)'
;MRRYLILFTLAAAVAVGSFFLTRGLAPQREEDQPAWLRREFQLSPAQAAAVEKMQADYQPVCAEHCRLIMAARERLTARPPEAAGQREVQRLEQVCHDATLQHLRAVAAQMSPEQGRRFLALVEPKVSRHQHEGPLGLK
;
A
#
# COMPACT_ATOMS: atom_id res chain seq x y z
N MET A 1 20.14 48.39 -1.57
CA MET A 1 20.49 46.98 -1.22
C MET A 1 19.82 46.51 0.07
N ARG A 2 19.91 47.26 1.21
CA ARG A 2 19.32 46.85 2.50
C ARG A 2 17.79 46.58 2.47
N ARG A 3 17.01 47.36 1.70
CA ARG A 3 15.56 47.17 1.54
C ARG A 3 15.19 45.86 0.80
N TYR A 4 15.94 45.47 -0.21
CA TYR A 4 15.72 44.25 -0.95
C TYR A 4 16.07 42.99 -0.14
N LEU A 5 17.09 43.08 0.72
CA LEU A 5 17.45 41.99 1.66
C LEU A 5 16.32 41.75 2.68
N ILE A 6 15.72 42.81 3.23
CA ILE A 6 14.60 42.71 4.18
C ILE A 6 13.36 42.12 3.50
N LEU A 7 13.05 42.52 2.27
CA LEU A 7 11.92 41.95 1.52
C LEU A 7 12.13 40.48 1.18
N PHE A 8 13.37 40.12 0.83
CA PHE A 8 13.69 38.71 0.51
C PHE A 8 13.62 37.80 1.74
N THR A 9 14.11 38.26 2.90
CA THR A 9 14.01 37.50 4.17
C THR A 9 12.55 37.35 4.64
N LEU A 10 11.73 38.38 4.49
CA LEU A 10 10.29 38.29 4.80
C LEU A 10 9.57 37.33 3.87
N ALA A 11 9.83 37.36 2.57
CA ALA A 11 9.23 36.43 1.61
C ALA A 11 9.63 34.99 1.87
N ALA A 12 10.92 34.75 2.18
CA ALA A 12 11.43 33.43 2.56
C ALA A 12 10.79 32.92 3.86
N ALA A 13 10.64 33.76 4.87
CA ALA A 13 10.00 33.38 6.14
C ALA A 13 8.52 33.04 5.96
N VAL A 14 7.78 33.77 5.11
CA VAL A 14 6.38 33.48 4.77
C VAL A 14 6.28 32.17 3.99
N ALA A 15 7.16 31.92 3.02
CA ALA A 15 7.16 30.68 2.24
C ALA A 15 7.46 29.45 3.12
N VAL A 16 8.45 29.54 4.01
CA VAL A 16 8.79 28.50 4.97
C VAL A 16 7.65 28.28 5.98
N GLY A 17 7.09 29.35 6.52
CA GLY A 17 5.94 29.30 7.42
C GLY A 17 4.72 28.65 6.78
N SER A 18 4.37 29.01 5.54
CA SER A 18 3.28 28.40 4.77
C SER A 18 3.53 26.92 4.51
N PHE A 19 4.77 26.53 4.19
CA PHE A 19 5.15 25.14 3.96
C PHE A 19 4.98 24.28 5.22
N PHE A 20 5.39 24.77 6.38
CA PHE A 20 5.20 24.06 7.65
C PHE A 20 3.74 24.05 8.11
N LEU A 21 2.97 25.13 7.89
CA LEU A 21 1.54 25.15 8.18
C LEU A 21 0.77 24.16 7.29
N THR A 22 1.01 24.13 6.00
CA THR A 22 0.33 23.19 5.09
C THR A 22 0.71 21.73 5.37
N ARG A 23 1.96 21.48 5.78
CA ARG A 23 2.40 20.13 6.15
C ARG A 23 1.88 19.69 7.53
N GLY A 24 1.69 20.62 8.47
CA GLY A 24 1.12 20.36 9.80
C GLY A 24 -0.42 20.33 9.84
N LEU A 25 -1.08 20.97 8.85
CA LEU A 25 -2.54 21.01 8.73
C LEU A 25 -3.12 19.96 7.77
N ALA A 26 -2.28 19.28 6.99
CA ALA A 26 -2.69 18.07 6.31
C ALA A 26 -2.68 16.94 7.34
N PRO A 27 -3.83 16.52 7.93
CA PRO A 27 -3.88 15.26 8.60
C PRO A 27 -3.66 14.23 7.50
N GLN A 28 -2.45 13.72 7.37
CA GLN A 28 -2.21 12.40 6.83
C GLN A 28 -2.86 11.44 7.85
N ARG A 29 -4.20 11.44 7.91
CA ARG A 29 -4.90 10.27 8.34
C ARG A 29 -4.59 9.21 7.30
N GLU A 30 -3.51 8.48 7.51
CA GLU A 30 -3.55 7.06 7.20
C GLU A 30 -4.76 6.56 8.00
N GLU A 31 -5.92 6.59 7.38
CA GLU A 31 -7.06 5.87 7.94
C GLU A 31 -6.55 4.45 8.12
N ASP A 32 -6.44 4.06 9.38
CA ASP A 32 -6.04 2.73 9.80
C ASP A 32 -6.85 1.74 8.95
N GLN A 33 -6.20 0.98 8.08
CA GLN A 33 -6.89 0.09 7.14
C GLN A 33 -7.93 -0.80 7.81
N PRO A 34 -7.68 -1.36 9.01
CA PRO A 34 -8.69 -2.06 9.79
C PRO A 34 -9.91 -1.21 10.14
N ALA A 35 -9.72 0.04 10.53
CA ALA A 35 -10.83 0.94 10.88
C ALA A 35 -11.70 1.25 9.66
N TRP A 36 -11.08 1.47 8.50
CA TRP A 36 -11.82 1.67 7.26
C TRP A 36 -12.62 0.42 6.86
N LEU A 37 -12.01 -0.77 6.88
CA LEU A 37 -12.69 -2.03 6.56
C LEU A 37 -13.90 -2.26 7.47
N ARG A 38 -13.72 -2.05 8.79
CA ARG A 38 -14.80 -2.21 9.77
C ARG A 38 -15.98 -1.29 9.47
N ARG A 39 -15.73 -0.04 9.11
CA ARG A 39 -16.78 0.94 8.81
C ARG A 39 -17.46 0.65 7.46
N GLU A 40 -16.67 0.44 6.41
CA GLU A 40 -17.15 0.26 5.03
C GLU A 40 -18.02 -1.00 4.89
N PHE A 41 -17.59 -2.08 5.52
CA PHE A 41 -18.28 -3.37 5.43
C PHE A 41 -19.14 -3.67 6.66
N GLN A 42 -19.27 -2.73 7.62
CA GLN A 42 -20.07 -2.88 8.84
C GLN A 42 -19.73 -4.19 9.59
N LEU A 43 -18.44 -4.48 9.74
CA LEU A 43 -17.97 -5.70 10.39
C LEU A 43 -18.34 -5.70 11.87
N SER A 44 -18.83 -6.84 12.37
CA SER A 44 -18.96 -7.05 13.80
C SER A 44 -17.61 -7.00 14.50
N PRO A 45 -17.56 -6.75 15.82
CA PRO A 45 -16.29 -6.76 16.55
C PRO A 45 -15.50 -8.07 16.39
N ALA A 46 -16.16 -9.20 16.34
CA ALA A 46 -15.53 -10.51 16.14
C ALA A 46 -14.94 -10.66 14.72
N GLN A 47 -15.69 -10.23 13.70
CA GLN A 47 -15.18 -10.22 12.32
C GLN A 47 -13.98 -9.28 12.17
N ALA A 48 -14.05 -8.08 12.73
CA ALA A 48 -12.96 -7.12 12.69
C ALA A 48 -11.68 -7.69 13.34
N ALA A 49 -11.79 -8.26 14.54
CA ALA A 49 -10.65 -8.88 15.23
C ALA A 49 -10.04 -10.05 14.43
N ALA A 50 -10.88 -10.88 13.79
CA ALA A 50 -10.40 -11.97 12.94
C ALA A 50 -9.64 -11.43 11.71
N VAL A 51 -10.17 -10.40 11.05
CA VAL A 51 -9.54 -9.75 9.89
C VAL A 51 -8.22 -9.08 10.28
N GLU A 52 -8.18 -8.35 11.40
CA GLU A 52 -6.98 -7.70 11.92
C GLU A 52 -5.86 -8.72 12.20
N LYS A 53 -6.22 -9.85 12.86
CA LYS A 53 -5.27 -10.93 13.09
C LYS A 53 -4.73 -11.52 11.78
N MET A 54 -5.60 -11.81 10.83
CA MET A 54 -5.18 -12.36 9.53
C MET A 54 -4.27 -11.39 8.77
N GLN A 55 -4.54 -10.09 8.86
CA GLN A 55 -3.70 -9.05 8.27
C GLN A 55 -2.32 -9.03 8.92
N ALA A 56 -2.24 -9.07 10.25
CA ALA A 56 -0.99 -9.13 10.97
C ALA A 56 -0.17 -10.38 10.63
N ASP A 57 -0.82 -11.54 10.53
CA ASP A 57 -0.18 -12.80 10.18
C ASP A 57 0.34 -12.79 8.72
N TYR A 58 -0.31 -12.07 7.80
CA TYR A 58 0.07 -11.98 6.39
C TYR A 58 1.18 -10.96 6.11
N GLN A 59 1.34 -9.93 6.95
CA GLN A 59 2.36 -8.89 6.75
C GLN A 59 3.78 -9.43 6.51
N PRO A 60 4.32 -10.37 7.29
CA PRO A 60 5.66 -10.90 7.06
C PRO A 60 5.76 -11.68 5.72
N VAL A 61 4.69 -12.35 5.29
CA VAL A 61 4.64 -13.05 4.00
C VAL A 61 4.72 -12.05 2.85
N CYS A 62 3.92 -10.98 2.91
CA CYS A 62 3.93 -9.90 1.93
C CYS A 62 5.30 -9.21 1.87
N ALA A 63 5.90 -8.89 3.03
CA ALA A 63 7.22 -8.28 3.11
C ALA A 63 8.31 -9.14 2.45
N GLU A 64 8.28 -10.45 2.66
CA GLU A 64 9.24 -11.39 2.04
C GLU A 64 9.06 -11.46 0.52
N HIS A 65 7.82 -11.52 0.01
CA HIS A 65 7.57 -11.47 -1.43
C HIS A 65 8.12 -10.17 -2.05
N CYS A 66 7.84 -9.02 -1.43
CA CYS A 66 8.37 -7.74 -1.89
C CYS A 66 9.90 -7.74 -1.91
N ARG A 67 10.54 -8.24 -0.86
CA ARG A 67 12.01 -8.32 -0.77
C ARG A 67 12.60 -9.17 -1.90
N LEU A 68 12.00 -10.31 -2.20
CA LEU A 68 12.47 -11.21 -3.26
C LEU A 68 12.30 -10.57 -4.65
N ILE A 69 11.18 -9.93 -4.92
CA ILE A 69 10.92 -9.22 -6.19
C ILE A 69 11.92 -8.08 -6.38
N MET A 70 12.13 -7.24 -5.35
CA MET A 70 13.06 -6.13 -5.41
C MET A 70 14.50 -6.60 -5.65
N ALA A 71 14.94 -7.64 -4.94
CA ALA A 71 16.26 -8.23 -5.15
C ALA A 71 16.43 -8.84 -6.56
N ALA A 72 15.39 -9.42 -7.13
CA ALA A 72 15.44 -9.94 -8.51
C ALA A 72 15.50 -8.80 -9.53
N ARG A 73 14.74 -7.73 -9.35
CA ARG A 73 14.76 -6.52 -10.19
C ARG A 73 16.11 -5.81 -10.13
N GLU A 74 16.70 -5.67 -8.95
CA GLU A 74 18.05 -5.08 -8.77
C GLU A 74 19.11 -5.87 -9.55
N ARG A 75 19.05 -7.19 -9.52
CA ARG A 75 19.94 -8.04 -10.33
C ARG A 75 19.82 -7.81 -11.84
N LEU A 76 18.59 -7.50 -12.31
CA LEU A 76 18.35 -7.15 -13.72
C LEU A 76 18.95 -5.81 -14.11
N THR A 77 18.96 -4.82 -13.20
CA THR A 77 19.56 -3.50 -13.49
C THR A 77 21.08 -3.52 -13.46
N ALA A 78 21.68 -4.44 -12.68
CA ALA A 78 23.14 -4.58 -12.55
C ALA A 78 23.81 -5.33 -13.72
N ARG A 79 23.04 -5.98 -14.61
CA ARG A 79 23.52 -6.74 -15.77
C ARG A 79 22.63 -6.48 -16.99
N PRO A 80 23.16 -6.69 -18.23
CA PRO A 80 22.29 -6.68 -19.41
C PRO A 80 21.08 -7.60 -19.18
N PRO A 81 19.87 -7.19 -19.57
CA PRO A 81 18.66 -7.92 -19.27
C PRO A 81 18.67 -9.30 -19.95
N GLU A 82 18.96 -10.32 -19.18
CA GLU A 82 18.86 -11.71 -19.62
C GLU A 82 17.41 -12.17 -19.54
N ALA A 83 16.91 -12.88 -20.55
CA ALA A 83 15.56 -13.42 -20.59
C ALA A 83 15.25 -14.34 -19.38
N ALA A 84 16.25 -15.00 -18.81
CA ALA A 84 16.13 -15.81 -17.61
C ALA A 84 15.80 -14.97 -16.36
N GLY A 85 16.46 -13.80 -16.19
CA GLY A 85 16.20 -12.89 -15.08
C GLY A 85 14.81 -12.26 -15.17
N GLN A 86 14.35 -11.91 -16.36
CA GLN A 86 12.99 -11.39 -16.57
C GLN A 86 11.93 -12.45 -16.21
N ARG A 87 12.12 -13.71 -16.61
CA ARG A 87 11.22 -14.81 -16.22
C ARG A 87 11.19 -15.03 -14.71
N GLU A 88 12.32 -14.89 -14.04
CA GLU A 88 12.36 -15.01 -12.56
C GLU A 88 11.56 -13.90 -11.88
N VAL A 89 11.69 -12.65 -12.31
CA VAL A 89 10.85 -11.54 -11.79
C VAL A 89 9.38 -11.83 -12.01
N GLN A 90 8.98 -12.19 -13.23
CA GLN A 90 7.58 -12.52 -13.55
C GLN A 90 7.05 -13.68 -12.68
N ARG A 91 7.85 -14.72 -12.46
CA ARG A 91 7.49 -15.83 -11.58
C ARG A 91 7.25 -15.39 -10.14
N LEU A 92 8.14 -14.54 -9.59
CA LEU A 92 8.01 -14.03 -8.24
C LEU A 92 6.80 -13.10 -8.09
N GLU A 93 6.53 -12.26 -9.09
CA GLU A 93 5.35 -11.40 -9.14
C GLU A 93 4.06 -12.23 -9.18
N GLN A 94 4.02 -13.31 -9.96
CA GLN A 94 2.87 -14.21 -10.01
C GLN A 94 2.63 -14.90 -8.66
N VAL A 95 3.69 -15.38 -8.00
CA VAL A 95 3.59 -15.99 -6.65
C VAL A 95 3.03 -14.98 -5.64
N CYS A 96 3.51 -13.73 -5.67
CA CYS A 96 3.01 -12.67 -4.80
C CYS A 96 1.54 -12.35 -5.09
N HIS A 97 1.17 -12.23 -6.37
CA HIS A 97 -0.20 -11.98 -6.80
C HIS A 97 -1.15 -13.07 -6.31
N ASP A 98 -0.81 -14.33 -6.53
CA ASP A 98 -1.65 -15.48 -6.14
C ASP A 98 -1.80 -15.58 -4.62
N ALA A 99 -0.70 -15.38 -3.87
CA ALA A 99 -0.73 -15.34 -2.42
C ALA A 99 -1.61 -14.19 -1.89
N THR A 100 -1.55 -13.01 -2.52
CA THR A 100 -2.40 -11.87 -2.16
C THR A 100 -3.86 -12.17 -2.42
N LEU A 101 -4.22 -12.72 -3.57
CA LEU A 101 -5.61 -13.10 -3.87
C LEU A 101 -6.12 -14.17 -2.90
N GLN A 102 -5.30 -15.16 -2.58
CA GLN A 102 -5.66 -16.19 -1.60
C GLN A 102 -5.93 -15.58 -0.22
N HIS A 103 -5.05 -14.65 0.24
CA HIS A 103 -5.25 -13.94 1.50
C HIS A 103 -6.55 -13.13 1.49
N LEU A 104 -6.83 -12.37 0.43
CA LEU A 104 -8.06 -11.56 0.34
C LEU A 104 -9.33 -12.43 0.35
N ARG A 105 -9.30 -13.59 -0.29
CA ARG A 105 -10.41 -14.56 -0.24
C ARG A 105 -10.59 -15.15 1.16
N ALA A 106 -9.50 -15.43 1.86
CA ALA A 106 -9.56 -15.89 3.25
C ALA A 106 -10.10 -14.80 4.18
N VAL A 107 -9.75 -13.52 3.98
CA VAL A 107 -10.36 -12.39 4.68
C VAL A 107 -11.85 -12.27 4.39
N ALA A 108 -12.26 -12.39 3.12
CA ALA A 108 -13.67 -12.38 2.73
C ALA A 108 -14.49 -13.50 3.41
N ALA A 109 -13.88 -14.65 3.65
CA ALA A 109 -14.51 -15.78 4.34
C ALA A 109 -14.81 -15.53 5.83
N GLN A 110 -14.19 -14.50 6.45
CA GLN A 110 -14.52 -14.06 7.81
C GLN A 110 -15.77 -13.13 7.85
N MET A 111 -16.25 -12.72 6.71
CA MET A 111 -17.40 -11.82 6.55
C MET A 111 -18.67 -12.61 6.26
N SER A 112 -19.84 -11.96 6.31
CA SER A 112 -21.04 -12.57 5.76
C SER A 112 -20.88 -12.77 4.23
N PRO A 113 -21.63 -13.68 3.61
CA PRO A 113 -21.53 -13.94 2.17
C PRO A 113 -21.73 -12.67 1.30
N GLU A 114 -22.57 -11.75 1.74
CA GLU A 114 -22.81 -10.49 1.05
C GLU A 114 -21.66 -9.51 1.22
N GLN A 115 -21.18 -9.32 2.45
CA GLN A 115 -20.02 -8.48 2.74
C GLN A 115 -18.79 -8.98 1.98
N GLY A 116 -18.51 -10.28 2.02
CA GLY A 116 -17.37 -10.92 1.33
C GLY A 116 -17.43 -10.71 -0.18
N ARG A 117 -18.59 -10.87 -0.82
CA ARG A 117 -18.74 -10.58 -2.26
C ARG A 117 -18.44 -9.11 -2.58
N ARG A 118 -19.00 -8.16 -1.81
CA ARG A 118 -18.72 -6.73 -1.98
C ARG A 118 -17.24 -6.40 -1.79
N PHE A 119 -16.62 -6.99 -0.77
CA PHE A 119 -15.19 -6.83 -0.51
C PHE A 119 -14.34 -7.30 -1.70
N LEU A 120 -14.54 -8.54 -2.17
CA LEU A 120 -13.77 -9.08 -3.29
C LEU A 120 -14.00 -8.29 -4.59
N ALA A 121 -15.24 -7.89 -4.88
CA ALA A 121 -15.54 -7.05 -6.04
C ALA A 121 -14.79 -5.70 -6.02
N LEU A 122 -14.48 -5.17 -4.83
CA LEU A 122 -13.73 -3.93 -4.68
C LEU A 122 -12.21 -4.14 -4.80
N VAL A 123 -11.67 -5.22 -4.22
CA VAL A 123 -10.22 -5.37 -4.05
C VAL A 123 -9.55 -6.21 -5.14
N GLU A 124 -10.18 -7.27 -5.67
CA GLU A 124 -9.58 -8.11 -6.72
C GLU A 124 -9.18 -7.33 -7.99
N PRO A 125 -9.99 -6.37 -8.52
CA PRO A 125 -9.57 -5.58 -9.68
C PRO A 125 -8.38 -4.67 -9.39
N LYS A 126 -8.17 -4.26 -8.14
CA LYS A 126 -7.02 -3.43 -7.74
C LYS A 126 -5.74 -4.26 -7.72
N VAL A 127 -5.80 -5.49 -7.17
CA VAL A 127 -4.66 -6.41 -7.17
C VAL A 127 -4.26 -6.78 -8.59
N SER A 128 -5.22 -7.09 -9.46
CA SER A 128 -4.95 -7.47 -10.86
C SER A 128 -4.33 -6.34 -11.69
N ARG A 129 -4.53 -5.08 -11.29
CA ARG A 129 -3.95 -3.90 -11.96
C ARG A 129 -2.67 -3.41 -11.31
N HIS A 130 -2.33 -3.92 -10.12
CA HIS A 130 -1.17 -3.47 -9.37
C HIS A 130 0.10 -4.02 -10.00
N GLN A 131 0.87 -3.16 -10.66
CA GLN A 131 2.26 -3.43 -10.96
C GLN A 131 3.06 -3.09 -9.69
N HIS A 132 3.91 -4.00 -9.20
CA HIS A 132 4.61 -3.96 -7.91
C HIS A 132 5.54 -2.73 -7.76
N GLU A 133 4.98 -1.53 -7.84
CA GLU A 133 5.70 -0.25 -7.70
C GLU A 133 5.60 0.36 -6.30
N GLY A 134 4.84 -0.29 -5.39
CA GLY A 134 4.64 0.20 -4.02
C GLY A 134 3.58 -0.57 -3.24
N PRO A 135 3.29 -0.18 -2.00
CA PRO A 135 2.26 -0.83 -1.19
C PRO A 135 0.87 -0.67 -1.83
N LEU A 136 0.06 -1.73 -1.77
CA LEU A 136 -1.34 -1.72 -2.20
C LEU A 136 -2.14 -0.68 -1.40
N GLY A 137 -2.36 0.48 -1.99
CA GLY A 137 -3.32 1.45 -1.48
C GLY A 137 -4.75 0.94 -1.71
N LEU A 138 -5.39 0.38 -0.71
CA LEU A 138 -6.77 -0.15 -0.78
C LEU A 138 -7.85 0.94 -0.65
N LYS A 139 -7.48 2.22 -0.80
CA LYS A 139 -8.42 3.34 -0.78
C LYS A 139 -9.02 3.62 -2.14
#